data_7c22f844e33cde4338d074b4af6c4298
#
_entry.id   7c22f844e33cde4338d074b4af6c4298
#
_cell.length_a   1.000
_cell.length_b   1.000
_cell.length_c   1.000
_cell.angle_alpha   90.00
_cell.angle_beta   90.00
_cell.angle_gamma   90.00
#
_symmetry.space_group_name_H-M   'P 1'
#
loop_
_entity.id
_entity.type
_entity.pdbx_description
1 polymer ?
#
loop_
_entity_poly.entity_id
_entity_poly.type
_entity_poly.pdbx_seq_one_letter_code
_entity_poly.pdbx_strand_id
1 'polypeptide(L)'
;MAKRQSHEKERAKRVRGYRQESRKNTTHTPFVGSATRKQTKRKVPVTRRTTQIPPMVKRQGRKVNVPLRTSGAELQLPAFPQLQLGWRFISGAIFFLSLAVVFSFSSLNTFEVSAINLQGSQRLSSEAILSQIDMAGKAIISIKPGEIEEEIGENFPSLDMIKVSAGLPASVNIQVSERVPIILWQNDESSLWIDSEGITFPIRGEAETLLTVAANGNPPEIEVVGETETTQNEENLSILQEQRYPRTSAEFVEGMLSLSDYLPEEAVLQYDPQFGLGWQDPRGWLVYFGSDISEIEMKLAEYEVIITTLQEQNLNPALISLEFLHSPFYRMEP
;
A
#
# COMPACT_ATOMS: atom_id res chain seq x y z
N MET A 1 2.17 -35.45 -12.56
CA MET A 1 3.56 -34.97 -12.73
C MET A 1 3.97 -34.72 -14.17
N ALA A 2 3.52 -35.49 -15.18
CA ALA A 2 3.92 -35.31 -16.60
C ALA A 2 3.54 -33.93 -17.23
N LYS A 3 2.40 -33.35 -16.90
CA LYS A 3 1.96 -32.02 -17.43
C LYS A 3 2.80 -30.83 -16.98
N ARG A 4 3.42 -30.89 -15.80
CA ARG A 4 4.30 -29.81 -15.29
C ARG A 4 5.65 -29.79 -16.02
N GLN A 5 6.19 -30.95 -16.36
CA GLN A 5 7.46 -31.03 -17.08
C GLN A 5 7.37 -30.56 -18.54
N SER A 6 6.19 -30.67 -19.20
CA SER A 6 6.00 -30.16 -20.56
C SER A 6 5.98 -28.64 -20.62
N HIS A 7 5.34 -27.97 -19.66
CA HIS A 7 5.29 -26.49 -19.58
C HIS A 7 6.66 -25.87 -19.31
N GLU A 8 7.48 -26.52 -18.50
CA GLU A 8 8.83 -26.04 -18.19
C GLU A 8 9.77 -26.14 -19.40
N LYS A 9 9.65 -27.20 -20.19
CA LYS A 9 10.41 -27.38 -21.44
C LYS A 9 9.99 -26.36 -22.52
N GLU A 10 8.73 -26.01 -22.62
CA GLU A 10 8.27 -24.95 -23.55
C GLU A 10 8.74 -23.55 -23.15
N ARG A 11 8.73 -23.22 -21.84
CA ARG A 11 9.30 -21.97 -21.34
C ARG A 11 10.80 -21.85 -21.62
N ALA A 12 11.54 -22.92 -21.39
CA ALA A 12 12.97 -22.96 -21.68
C ALA A 12 13.28 -22.80 -23.19
N LYS A 13 12.43 -23.33 -24.09
CA LYS A 13 12.56 -23.11 -25.54
C LYS A 13 12.30 -21.68 -25.96
N ARG A 14 11.28 -21.02 -25.38
CA ARG A 14 11.00 -19.59 -25.66
C ARG A 14 12.13 -18.67 -25.22
N VAL A 15 12.67 -18.88 -24.00
CA VAL A 15 13.81 -18.08 -23.50
C VAL A 15 15.07 -18.25 -24.35
N ARG A 16 15.34 -19.45 -24.86
CA ARG A 16 16.46 -19.68 -25.78
C ARG A 16 16.24 -19.00 -27.14
N GLY A 17 15.01 -18.95 -27.65
CA GLY A 17 14.66 -18.25 -28.90
C GLY A 17 14.95 -16.77 -28.82
N TYR A 18 14.50 -16.09 -27.74
CA TYR A 18 14.77 -14.66 -27.51
C TYR A 18 16.26 -14.32 -27.39
N ARG A 19 17.05 -15.24 -26.82
CA ARG A 19 18.50 -15.04 -26.66
C ARG A 19 19.28 -15.20 -27.95
N GLN A 20 18.76 -15.97 -28.92
CA GLN A 20 19.36 -16.10 -30.25
C GLN A 20 18.99 -14.95 -31.20
N GLU A 21 17.78 -14.41 -31.08
CA GLU A 21 17.35 -13.25 -31.88
C GLU A 21 18.07 -11.97 -31.43
N SER A 22 18.30 -11.78 -30.16
CA SER A 22 19.07 -10.65 -29.62
C SER A 22 20.55 -10.68 -30.05
N ARG A 23 21.11 -11.82 -30.38
CA ARG A 23 22.48 -11.96 -30.88
C ARG A 23 22.64 -11.71 -32.38
N LYS A 24 21.56 -11.77 -33.16
CA LYS A 24 21.60 -11.53 -34.61
C LYS A 24 21.49 -10.05 -35.00
N ASN A 25 21.04 -9.18 -34.09
CA ASN A 25 20.85 -7.75 -34.34
C ASN A 25 21.99 -6.85 -33.87
N THR A 26 23.11 -7.42 -33.42
CA THR A 26 24.35 -6.66 -33.26
C THR A 26 25.13 -6.70 -34.55
N THR A 27 24.85 -5.78 -35.47
CA THR A 27 25.67 -5.48 -36.62
C THR A 27 26.99 -4.93 -36.12
N HIS A 28 28.03 -5.74 -36.18
CA HIS A 28 29.41 -5.29 -36.03
C HIS A 28 29.74 -4.33 -37.19
N THR A 29 29.84 -3.06 -36.90
CA THR A 29 30.57 -2.13 -37.75
C THR A 29 32.05 -2.49 -37.67
N PRO A 30 32.73 -2.79 -38.78
CA PRO A 30 34.14 -3.08 -38.73
C PRO A 30 34.91 -1.79 -38.43
N PHE A 31 35.69 -1.82 -37.36
CA PHE A 31 36.67 -0.81 -37.03
C PHE A 31 37.72 -0.77 -38.13
N VAL A 32 37.69 0.26 -38.99
CA VAL A 32 38.70 0.51 -40.00
C VAL A 32 39.95 1.02 -39.30
N GLY A 33 40.92 0.16 -39.15
CA GLY A 33 42.26 0.52 -38.65
C GLY A 33 42.90 1.58 -39.53
N SER A 34 43.27 2.72 -38.92
CA SER A 34 44.00 3.79 -39.59
C SER A 34 45.42 3.31 -39.98
N ALA A 35 45.59 3.10 -41.26
CA ALA A 35 46.92 2.86 -41.82
C ALA A 35 47.84 4.07 -41.59
N THR A 36 48.95 3.84 -40.90
CA THR A 36 49.99 4.83 -40.64
C THR A 36 50.63 5.24 -41.94
N ARG A 37 50.20 6.36 -42.50
CA ARG A 37 50.81 6.98 -43.71
C ARG A 37 52.07 7.72 -43.31
N LYS A 38 53.23 7.16 -43.66
CA LYS A 38 54.52 7.84 -43.56
C LYS A 38 54.43 9.18 -44.26
N GLN A 39 54.49 10.29 -43.53
CA GLN A 39 54.64 11.64 -44.09
C GLN A 39 56.07 11.85 -44.53
N THR A 40 56.29 11.88 -45.85
CA THR A 40 57.47 12.48 -46.44
C THR A 40 57.40 13.97 -46.23
N LYS A 41 58.40 14.53 -45.54
CA LYS A 41 58.54 15.97 -45.28
C LYS A 41 58.88 16.69 -46.62
N ARG A 42 57.89 17.27 -47.25
CA ARG A 42 58.07 18.21 -48.35
C ARG A 42 58.31 19.58 -47.72
N LYS A 43 59.53 20.12 -47.86
CA LYS A 43 59.88 21.48 -47.46
C LYS A 43 59.12 22.45 -48.36
N VAL A 44 58.13 23.15 -47.79
CA VAL A 44 57.46 24.27 -48.47
C VAL A 44 58.22 25.55 -48.12
N PRO A 45 58.52 26.40 -49.08
CA PRO A 45 59.22 27.67 -48.81
C PRO A 45 58.30 28.58 -48.00
N VAL A 46 58.81 29.10 -46.88
CA VAL A 46 58.12 30.06 -46.02
C VAL A 46 58.17 31.43 -46.75
N THR A 47 57.11 31.73 -47.49
CA THR A 47 56.84 33.10 -47.92
C THR A 47 56.24 33.85 -46.71
N ARG A 48 57.02 34.77 -46.14
CA ARG A 48 56.50 35.69 -45.11
C ARG A 48 55.48 36.61 -45.80
N ARG A 49 54.17 36.19 -45.63
CA ARG A 49 53.06 37.10 -45.89
C ARG A 49 52.96 38.05 -44.69
N THR A 50 53.39 39.25 -44.88
CA THR A 50 53.15 40.39 -44.00
C THR A 50 51.62 40.58 -43.96
N THR A 51 50.98 40.12 -42.92
CA THR A 51 49.54 40.36 -42.70
C THR A 51 49.42 41.85 -42.36
N GLN A 52 49.10 42.68 -43.34
CA GLN A 52 48.62 44.01 -43.07
C GLN A 52 47.30 43.87 -42.36
N ILE A 53 47.24 44.21 -41.05
CA ILE A 53 46.03 44.34 -40.29
C ILE A 53 45.25 45.47 -40.94
N PRO A 54 44.05 45.21 -41.49
CA PRO A 54 43.23 46.28 -42.03
C PRO A 54 42.89 47.24 -40.88
N PRO A 55 42.93 48.57 -41.16
CA PRO A 55 42.62 49.56 -40.15
C PRO A 55 41.16 49.26 -39.61
N MET A 56 41.09 49.26 -38.32
CA MET A 56 39.79 49.05 -37.61
C MET A 56 38.85 50.19 -38.02
N VAL A 57 37.93 49.88 -38.94
CA VAL A 57 36.90 50.83 -39.38
C VAL A 57 35.98 51.04 -38.13
N LYS A 58 36.18 52.23 -37.51
CA LYS A 58 35.19 52.65 -36.46
C LYS A 58 33.84 52.75 -37.15
N ARG A 59 32.94 51.84 -36.79
CA ARG A 59 31.54 51.92 -37.22
C ARG A 59 30.98 53.25 -36.73
N GLN A 60 30.83 54.20 -37.62
CA GLN A 60 30.09 55.41 -37.33
C GLN A 60 28.65 55.05 -37.03
N GLY A 61 28.20 55.38 -35.82
CA GLY A 61 26.81 55.19 -35.43
C GLY A 61 25.92 55.94 -36.43
N ARG A 62 24.96 55.24 -37.01
CA ARG A 62 23.90 55.82 -37.82
C ARG A 62 23.17 56.87 -36.99
N LYS A 63 23.26 58.14 -37.47
CA LYS A 63 22.52 59.28 -36.92
C LYS A 63 21.19 59.38 -37.68
N VAL A 64 20.06 59.47 -36.98
CA VAL A 64 18.76 59.70 -37.60
C VAL A 64 18.48 61.18 -37.53
N ASN A 65 18.41 61.84 -38.71
CA ASN A 65 18.09 63.27 -38.85
C ASN A 65 16.56 63.42 -38.92
N VAL A 66 15.97 64.11 -37.97
CA VAL A 66 14.52 64.40 -37.95
C VAL A 66 14.41 65.92 -38.42
N PRO A 67 13.77 66.15 -39.53
CA PRO A 67 13.55 67.55 -39.99
C PRO A 67 12.52 68.23 -39.08
N LEU A 68 12.92 69.32 -38.45
CA LEU A 68 11.96 70.19 -37.70
C LEU A 68 11.37 71.20 -38.70
N ARG A 69 10.09 71.54 -38.44
CA ARG A 69 9.29 72.47 -39.31
C ARG A 69 9.90 73.88 -39.56
N THR A 70 10.95 74.21 -38.89
CA THR A 70 11.67 75.45 -39.06
C THR A 70 12.87 75.28 -39.98
N SER A 71 12.96 76.10 -41.05
CA SER A 71 14.04 76.03 -42.01
C SER A 71 15.42 76.22 -41.34
N GLY A 72 16.25 75.17 -41.41
CA GLY A 72 17.65 75.24 -40.95
C GLY A 72 17.96 74.60 -39.60
N ALA A 73 17.01 74.01 -38.90
CA ALA A 73 17.27 73.31 -37.65
C ALA A 73 17.08 71.80 -37.82
N GLU A 74 18.22 71.02 -37.74
CA GLU A 74 18.17 69.54 -37.72
C GLU A 74 18.58 69.08 -36.33
N LEU A 75 17.67 68.34 -35.72
CA LEU A 75 17.96 67.66 -34.42
C LEU A 75 18.58 66.28 -34.69
N GLN A 76 19.86 66.13 -34.33
CA GLN A 76 20.58 64.88 -34.47
C GLN A 76 20.29 64.03 -33.20
N LEU A 77 19.34 63.14 -33.29
CA LEU A 77 19.09 62.14 -32.21
C LEU A 77 20.06 60.97 -32.33
N PRO A 78 20.66 60.54 -31.24
CA PRO A 78 21.46 59.31 -31.25
C PRO A 78 20.57 58.16 -31.66
N ALA A 79 21.01 57.40 -32.67
CA ALA A 79 20.28 56.21 -33.07
C ALA A 79 20.25 55.24 -31.90
N PHE A 80 19.08 54.80 -31.49
CA PHE A 80 18.94 53.73 -30.51
C PHE A 80 19.71 52.52 -31.00
N PRO A 81 20.52 51.88 -30.13
CA PRO A 81 21.20 50.66 -30.51
C PRO A 81 20.15 49.62 -30.90
N GLN A 82 20.17 49.20 -32.16
CA GLN A 82 19.35 48.06 -32.59
C GLN A 82 19.90 46.82 -31.90
N LEU A 83 19.28 46.45 -30.80
CA LEU A 83 19.54 45.18 -30.13
C LEU A 83 19.17 44.07 -31.14
N GLN A 84 20.15 43.52 -31.82
CA GLN A 84 19.97 42.30 -32.58
C GLN A 84 19.73 41.17 -31.54
N LEU A 85 18.49 41.03 -31.11
CA LEU A 85 18.08 39.86 -30.29
C LEU A 85 18.22 38.62 -31.19
N GLY A 86 19.39 38.02 -31.15
CA GLY A 86 19.59 36.72 -31.78
C GLY A 86 18.70 35.68 -31.14
N TRP A 87 18.35 34.65 -31.85
CA TRP A 87 17.56 33.50 -31.41
C TRP A 87 17.99 33.00 -30.03
N ARG A 88 19.27 33.14 -29.69
CA ARG A 88 19.85 32.74 -28.36
C ARG A 88 19.28 33.58 -27.20
N PHE A 89 18.98 34.84 -27.40
CA PHE A 89 18.34 35.68 -26.36
C PHE A 89 16.89 35.31 -26.14
N ILE A 90 16.15 34.94 -27.19
CA ILE A 90 14.77 34.47 -27.10
C ILE A 90 14.75 33.16 -26.32
N SER A 91 15.62 32.20 -26.64
CA SER A 91 15.76 30.92 -25.93
C SER A 91 16.11 31.14 -24.46
N GLY A 92 17.05 32.02 -24.13
CA GLY A 92 17.39 32.37 -22.76
C GLY A 92 16.24 33.02 -22.01
N ALA A 93 15.49 33.91 -22.64
CA ALA A 93 14.32 34.55 -22.02
C ALA A 93 13.21 33.53 -21.70
N ILE A 94 12.92 32.59 -22.62
CA ILE A 94 11.96 31.52 -22.40
C ILE A 94 12.43 30.61 -21.24
N PHE A 95 13.71 30.28 -21.20
CA PHE A 95 14.25 29.45 -20.09
C PHE A 95 14.12 30.16 -18.75
N PHE A 96 14.48 31.41 -18.63
CA PHE A 96 14.33 32.17 -17.38
C PHE A 96 12.87 32.39 -17.01
N LEU A 97 11.99 32.61 -18.00
CA LEU A 97 10.55 32.72 -17.77
C LEU A 97 9.99 31.41 -17.23
N SER A 98 10.34 30.26 -17.83
CA SER A 98 9.89 28.95 -17.35
C SER A 98 10.42 28.65 -15.94
N LEU A 99 11.67 29.00 -15.66
CA LEU A 99 12.28 28.87 -14.34
C LEU A 99 11.55 29.73 -13.30
N ALA A 100 11.22 30.99 -13.66
CA ALA A 100 10.47 31.89 -12.80
C ALA A 100 9.05 31.41 -12.55
N VAL A 101 8.39 30.83 -13.55
CA VAL A 101 7.08 30.20 -13.41
C VAL A 101 7.16 29.01 -12.45
N VAL A 102 8.11 28.10 -12.65
CA VAL A 102 8.30 26.93 -11.75
C VAL A 102 8.59 27.39 -10.32
N PHE A 103 9.47 28.37 -10.15
CA PHE A 103 9.78 28.93 -8.82
C PHE A 103 8.56 29.61 -8.19
N SER A 104 7.77 30.35 -8.96
CA SER A 104 6.54 30.98 -8.50
C SER A 104 5.51 29.92 -8.05
N PHE A 105 5.31 28.87 -8.82
CA PHE A 105 4.44 27.76 -8.44
C PHE A 105 4.92 27.03 -7.17
N SER A 106 6.24 26.84 -7.03
CA SER A 106 6.83 26.22 -5.85
C SER A 106 6.72 27.08 -4.58
N SER A 107 6.59 28.39 -4.72
CA SER A 107 6.52 29.34 -3.60
C SER A 107 5.08 29.73 -3.21
N LEU A 108 4.08 29.25 -3.94
CA LEU A 108 2.68 29.53 -3.64
C LEU A 108 2.14 28.47 -2.69
N ASN A 109 1.70 28.87 -1.48
CA ASN A 109 0.98 28.03 -0.52
C ASN A 109 -0.34 27.46 -1.09
N THR A 110 -0.69 27.83 -2.31
CA THR A 110 -1.86 27.32 -3.04
C THR A 110 -1.81 25.80 -3.28
N PHE A 111 -0.62 25.21 -3.26
CA PHE A 111 -0.40 23.78 -3.42
C PHE A 111 -0.11 23.05 -2.09
N GLU A 112 -0.24 23.71 -0.97
CA GLU A 112 -0.20 23.08 0.34
C GLU A 112 -1.58 22.52 0.67
N VAL A 113 -1.62 21.31 1.25
CA VAL A 113 -2.86 20.65 1.64
C VAL A 113 -3.64 21.55 2.60
N SER A 114 -4.76 22.07 2.13
CA SER A 114 -5.63 22.97 2.88
C SER A 114 -7.01 22.37 3.17
N ALA A 115 -7.43 21.38 2.38
CA ALA A 115 -8.70 20.70 2.54
C ALA A 115 -8.49 19.19 2.55
N ILE A 116 -8.92 18.55 3.62
CA ILE A 116 -8.96 17.10 3.75
C ILE A 116 -10.41 16.70 3.92
N ASN A 117 -10.93 15.92 2.97
CA ASN A 117 -12.29 15.42 2.97
C ASN A 117 -12.25 13.93 3.29
N LEU A 118 -12.80 13.54 4.43
CA LEU A 118 -12.96 12.16 4.81
C LEU A 118 -14.42 11.74 4.68
N GLN A 119 -14.67 10.60 4.05
CA GLN A 119 -16.02 10.07 3.78
C GLN A 119 -16.05 8.57 4.09
N GLY A 120 -17.19 8.10 4.60
CA GLY A 120 -17.46 6.68 4.82
C GLY A 120 -17.28 6.20 6.27
N SER A 121 -16.71 7.01 7.15
CA SER A 121 -16.67 6.68 8.59
C SER A 121 -18.07 6.85 9.22
N GLN A 122 -18.47 5.88 10.02
CA GLN A 122 -19.75 5.86 10.73
C GLN A 122 -19.55 5.83 12.25
N ARG A 123 -18.75 4.89 12.74
CA ARG A 123 -18.44 4.67 14.15
C ARG A 123 -17.12 5.33 14.56
N LEU A 124 -16.19 5.46 13.62
CA LEU A 124 -14.95 6.17 13.84
C LEU A 124 -15.13 7.67 13.62
N SER A 125 -14.69 8.49 14.57
CA SER A 125 -14.71 9.94 14.34
C SER A 125 -13.68 10.35 13.28
N SER A 126 -14.10 11.20 12.35
CA SER A 126 -13.19 11.74 11.32
C SER A 126 -11.96 12.42 11.93
N GLU A 127 -12.12 13.07 13.08
CA GLU A 127 -11.02 13.74 13.79
C GLU A 127 -9.99 12.75 14.32
N ALA A 128 -10.42 11.56 14.77
CA ALA A 128 -9.49 10.52 15.24
C ALA A 128 -8.60 10.01 14.09
N ILE A 129 -9.15 9.82 12.91
CA ILE A 129 -8.39 9.41 11.73
C ILE A 129 -7.44 10.52 11.29
N LEU A 130 -7.95 11.75 11.18
CA LEU A 130 -7.17 12.87 10.69
C LEU A 130 -6.05 13.32 11.67
N SER A 131 -6.22 13.08 12.98
CA SER A 131 -5.20 13.40 13.97
C SER A 131 -3.95 12.52 13.91
N GLN A 132 -4.05 11.33 13.34
CA GLN A 132 -2.93 10.42 13.16
C GLN A 132 -2.10 10.73 11.91
N ILE A 133 -2.67 11.50 10.98
CA ILE A 133 -2.07 11.76 9.68
C ILE A 133 -1.55 13.20 9.64
N ASP A 134 -0.25 13.36 9.61
CA ASP A 134 0.37 14.69 9.48
C ASP A 134 0.46 15.08 7.99
N MET A 135 -0.64 15.65 7.45
CA MET A 135 -0.69 16.13 6.05
C MET A 135 -0.86 17.65 5.96
N ALA A 136 -1.26 18.32 7.03
CA ALA A 136 -1.55 19.75 6.99
C ALA A 136 -0.30 20.55 6.62
N GLY A 137 -0.41 21.42 5.62
CA GLY A 137 0.69 22.28 5.17
C GLY A 137 1.76 21.56 4.32
N LYS A 138 1.64 20.26 4.07
CA LYS A 138 2.54 19.57 3.11
C LYS A 138 2.15 19.91 1.67
N ALA A 139 3.16 19.98 0.80
CA ALA A 139 2.90 20.19 -0.63
C ALA A 139 2.14 18.99 -1.22
N ILE A 140 1.02 19.25 -1.94
CA ILE A 140 0.16 18.21 -2.52
C ILE A 140 0.93 17.23 -3.41
N ILE A 141 1.98 17.71 -4.08
CA ILE A 141 2.83 16.89 -4.97
C ILE A 141 3.71 15.90 -4.18
N SER A 142 4.00 16.18 -2.90
CA SER A 142 4.77 15.29 -2.02
C SER A 142 3.91 14.24 -1.34
N ILE A 143 2.60 14.34 -1.44
CA ILE A 143 1.66 13.37 -0.88
C ILE A 143 1.74 12.08 -1.69
N LYS A 144 1.99 10.99 -1.01
CA LYS A 144 1.99 9.64 -1.58
C LYS A 144 0.77 8.90 -1.02
N PRO A 145 -0.30 8.75 -1.81
CA PRO A 145 -1.54 8.15 -1.34
C PRO A 145 -1.36 6.76 -0.71
N GLY A 146 -0.53 5.91 -1.32
CA GLY A 146 -0.31 4.55 -0.82
C GLY A 146 0.35 4.50 0.56
N GLU A 147 1.30 5.38 0.88
CA GLU A 147 1.92 5.45 2.21
C GLU A 147 0.89 5.85 3.28
N ILE A 148 -0.05 6.74 2.92
CA ILE A 148 -1.11 7.18 3.81
C ILE A 148 -2.17 6.08 4.00
N GLU A 149 -2.51 5.35 2.93
CA GLU A 149 -3.43 4.20 2.99
C GLU A 149 -2.89 3.13 3.93
N GLU A 150 -1.59 2.83 3.86
CA GLU A 150 -0.90 1.88 4.73
C GLU A 150 -0.88 2.37 6.18
N GLU A 151 -0.48 3.63 6.43
CA GLU A 151 -0.45 4.26 7.76
C GLU A 151 -1.84 4.25 8.44
N ILE A 152 -2.90 4.58 7.69
CA ILE A 152 -4.26 4.51 8.22
C ILE A 152 -4.66 3.06 8.52
N GLY A 153 -4.35 2.12 7.63
CA GLY A 153 -4.67 0.71 7.78
C GLY A 153 -4.01 0.07 9.00
N GLU A 154 -2.76 0.41 9.27
CA GLU A 154 -2.03 -0.05 10.45
C GLU A 154 -2.63 0.50 11.76
N ASN A 155 -3.01 1.77 11.79
CA ASN A 155 -3.54 2.41 12.99
C ASN A 155 -5.04 2.13 13.24
N PHE A 156 -5.79 1.76 12.20
CA PHE A 156 -7.23 1.54 12.27
C PHE A 156 -7.65 0.21 11.65
N PRO A 157 -7.42 -0.93 12.32
CA PRO A 157 -7.79 -2.25 11.82
C PRO A 157 -9.31 -2.43 11.63
N SER A 158 -10.13 -1.55 12.21
CA SER A 158 -11.58 -1.49 12.00
C SER A 158 -12.01 -0.97 10.62
N LEU A 159 -11.06 -0.56 9.78
CA LEU A 159 -11.31 -0.16 8.39
C LEU A 159 -11.02 -1.32 7.45
N ASP A 160 -11.97 -1.57 6.55
CA ASP A 160 -11.88 -2.61 5.52
C ASP A 160 -11.21 -2.09 4.25
N MET A 161 -11.69 -0.94 3.77
CA MET A 161 -11.15 -0.30 2.58
C MET A 161 -10.74 1.14 2.89
N ILE A 162 -9.55 1.50 2.43
CA ILE A 162 -9.01 2.85 2.53
C ILE A 162 -8.57 3.26 1.14
N LYS A 163 -9.05 4.40 0.66
CA LYS A 163 -8.65 4.96 -0.62
C LYS A 163 -8.35 6.44 -0.47
N VAL A 164 -7.11 6.79 -0.74
CA VAL A 164 -6.63 8.17 -0.69
C VAL A 164 -6.42 8.70 -2.09
N SER A 165 -6.88 9.90 -2.35
CA SER A 165 -6.67 10.58 -3.63
C SER A 165 -6.30 12.04 -3.41
N ALA A 166 -5.21 12.47 -4.05
CA ALA A 166 -4.76 13.85 -4.03
C ALA A 166 -5.35 14.61 -5.22
N GLY A 167 -6.07 15.68 -4.94
CA GLY A 167 -6.71 16.56 -5.93
C GLY A 167 -6.03 17.93 -5.98
N LEU A 168 -5.67 18.38 -7.18
CA LEU A 168 -5.14 19.72 -7.38
C LEU A 168 -6.27 20.77 -7.25
N PRO A 169 -5.96 21.94 -6.68
CA PRO A 169 -4.64 22.40 -6.27
C PRO A 169 -4.19 21.94 -4.88
N ALA A 170 -5.09 21.65 -3.92
CA ALA A 170 -4.75 21.58 -2.49
C ALA A 170 -5.69 20.67 -1.68
N SER A 171 -6.36 19.71 -2.29
CA SER A 171 -7.34 18.84 -1.62
C SER A 171 -6.89 17.39 -1.56
N VAL A 172 -7.12 16.74 -0.42
CA VAL A 172 -6.97 15.29 -0.26
C VAL A 172 -8.34 14.71 0.08
N ASN A 173 -8.75 13.70 -0.68
CA ASN A 173 -9.98 12.99 -0.41
C ASN A 173 -9.62 11.59 0.09
N ILE A 174 -10.15 11.24 1.25
CA ILE A 174 -9.97 9.95 1.90
C ILE A 174 -11.35 9.29 1.95
N GLN A 175 -11.48 8.14 1.31
CA GLN A 175 -12.67 7.30 1.38
C GLN A 175 -12.32 6.08 2.19
N VAL A 176 -13.13 5.81 3.20
CA VAL A 176 -12.97 4.64 4.06
C VAL A 176 -14.26 3.82 4.10
N SER A 177 -14.14 2.53 4.31
CA SER A 177 -15.24 1.64 4.63
C SER A 177 -14.93 0.98 5.97
N GLU A 178 -15.86 1.01 6.90
CA GLU A 178 -15.69 0.34 8.18
C GLU A 178 -16.09 -1.12 8.09
N ARG A 179 -15.32 -2.00 8.76
CA ARG A 179 -15.63 -3.42 8.89
C ARG A 179 -16.92 -3.63 9.64
N VAL A 180 -17.70 -4.61 9.19
CA VAL A 180 -18.95 -4.99 9.85
C VAL A 180 -18.66 -6.10 10.85
N PRO A 181 -18.77 -5.86 12.17
CA PRO A 181 -18.59 -6.90 13.14
C PRO A 181 -19.75 -7.88 13.10
N ILE A 182 -19.46 -9.16 13.29
CA ILE A 182 -20.46 -10.23 13.38
C ILE A 182 -20.33 -11.03 14.67
N ILE A 183 -19.15 -11.02 15.30
CA ILE A 183 -18.89 -11.70 16.55
C ILE A 183 -18.35 -10.71 17.58
N LEU A 184 -18.87 -10.84 18.81
CA LEU A 184 -18.34 -10.21 20.00
C LEU A 184 -17.55 -11.26 20.78
N TRP A 185 -16.24 -11.16 20.73
CA TRP A 185 -15.31 -12.00 21.48
C TRP A 185 -15.02 -11.37 22.83
N GLN A 186 -15.43 -12.03 23.90
CA GLN A 186 -15.25 -11.55 25.27
C GLN A 186 -14.31 -12.48 26.02
N ASN A 187 -13.17 -11.97 26.44
CA ASN A 187 -12.31 -12.65 27.40
C ASN A 187 -12.22 -11.83 28.70
N ASP A 188 -11.60 -12.39 29.72
CA ASP A 188 -11.49 -11.76 31.04
C ASP A 188 -10.73 -10.41 31.02
N GLU A 189 -9.86 -10.20 30.04
CA GLU A 189 -9.00 -9.04 29.95
C GLU A 189 -9.51 -7.98 28.97
N SER A 190 -10.20 -8.41 27.92
CA SER A 190 -10.61 -7.52 26.82
C SER A 190 -11.83 -8.03 26.08
N SER A 191 -12.45 -7.14 25.33
CA SER A 191 -13.50 -7.50 24.39
C SER A 191 -13.14 -6.96 23.01
N LEU A 192 -13.29 -7.81 22.01
CA LEU A 192 -12.96 -7.51 20.62
C LEU A 192 -14.14 -7.83 19.70
N TRP A 193 -14.21 -7.16 18.59
CA TRP A 193 -15.09 -7.52 17.49
C TRP A 193 -14.33 -8.31 16.44
N ILE A 194 -15.03 -9.24 15.79
CA ILE A 194 -14.50 -10.04 14.69
C ILE A 194 -15.45 -9.90 13.51
N ASP A 195 -14.89 -9.69 12.31
CA ASP A 195 -15.65 -9.66 11.06
C ASP A 195 -15.70 -11.04 10.39
N SER A 196 -16.35 -11.12 9.22
CA SER A 196 -16.48 -12.33 8.42
C SER A 196 -15.15 -12.87 7.87
N GLU A 197 -14.11 -12.03 7.79
CA GLU A 197 -12.77 -12.42 7.32
C GLU A 197 -11.87 -12.90 8.46
N GLY A 198 -12.36 -12.86 9.72
CA GLY A 198 -11.60 -13.23 10.90
C GLY A 198 -10.66 -12.13 11.40
N ILE A 199 -10.83 -10.91 10.95
CA ILE A 199 -10.05 -9.78 11.44
C ILE A 199 -10.65 -9.27 12.74
N THR A 200 -9.79 -9.18 13.77
CA THR A 200 -10.21 -8.67 15.07
C THR A 200 -9.91 -7.18 15.18
N PHE A 201 -10.78 -6.44 15.83
CA PHE A 201 -10.63 -5.02 16.04
C PHE A 201 -11.34 -4.55 17.32
N PRO A 202 -10.93 -3.41 17.90
CA PRO A 202 -11.50 -2.93 19.13
C PRO A 202 -12.96 -2.51 18.96
N ILE A 203 -13.74 -2.68 20.02
CA ILE A 203 -15.12 -2.25 20.09
C ILE A 203 -15.20 -0.73 19.99
N ARG A 204 -15.95 -0.23 19.00
CA ARG A 204 -16.22 1.19 18.83
C ARG A 204 -17.65 1.44 18.40
N GLY A 205 -18.39 2.15 19.24
CA GLY A 205 -19.81 2.42 19.00
C GLY A 205 -20.70 1.23 19.32
N GLU A 206 -21.82 1.13 18.64
CA GLU A 206 -22.83 0.08 18.81
C GLU A 206 -22.88 -0.78 17.56
N ALA A 207 -23.11 -2.07 17.73
CA ALA A 207 -23.36 -3.00 16.65
C ALA A 207 -24.57 -3.86 17.01
N GLU A 208 -25.43 -4.08 16.02
CA GLU A 208 -26.64 -4.86 16.21
C GLU A 208 -26.35 -6.35 15.95
N THR A 209 -27.00 -7.22 16.73
CA THR A 209 -27.05 -8.67 16.47
C THR A 209 -25.70 -9.37 16.31
N LEU A 210 -24.86 -9.27 17.33
CA LEU A 210 -23.57 -9.99 17.35
C LEU A 210 -23.71 -11.35 18.04
N LEU A 211 -23.05 -12.37 17.48
CA LEU A 211 -22.82 -13.62 18.19
C LEU A 211 -21.83 -13.37 19.33
N THR A 212 -22.23 -13.61 20.56
CA THR A 212 -21.34 -13.47 21.71
C THR A 212 -20.60 -14.77 21.99
N VAL A 213 -19.28 -14.71 22.08
CA VAL A 213 -18.40 -15.81 22.47
C VAL A 213 -17.68 -15.45 23.76
N ALA A 214 -17.94 -16.23 24.82
CA ALA A 214 -17.20 -16.10 26.06
C ALA A 214 -15.92 -16.93 25.99
N ALA A 215 -14.75 -16.29 26.05
CA ALA A 215 -13.48 -16.94 25.76
C ALA A 215 -12.52 -16.90 26.94
N ASN A 216 -11.78 -17.99 27.15
CA ASN A 216 -10.68 -18.07 28.12
C ASN A 216 -9.32 -17.63 27.51
N GLY A 217 -9.31 -16.90 26.39
CA GLY A 217 -8.09 -16.45 25.74
C GLY A 217 -8.37 -15.72 24.41
N ASN A 218 -7.31 -15.49 23.67
CA ASN A 218 -7.42 -14.90 22.35
C ASN A 218 -7.98 -15.89 21.33
N PRO A 219 -8.63 -15.42 20.24
CA PRO A 219 -9.02 -16.29 19.14
C PRO A 219 -7.75 -16.97 18.55
N PRO A 220 -7.89 -18.20 18.00
CA PRO A 220 -6.76 -18.91 17.42
C PRO A 220 -6.19 -18.09 16.25
N GLU A 221 -4.89 -17.79 16.32
CA GLU A 221 -4.22 -16.99 15.32
C GLU A 221 -3.83 -17.82 14.10
N ILE A 222 -4.07 -17.27 12.92
CA ILE A 222 -3.47 -17.81 11.70
C ILE A 222 -2.03 -17.29 11.64
N GLU A 223 -1.07 -18.21 11.57
CA GLU A 223 0.26 -17.84 11.09
C GLU A 223 0.11 -17.35 9.64
N VAL A 224 0.03 -16.05 9.45
CA VAL A 224 0.15 -15.46 8.12
C VAL A 224 1.61 -15.72 7.71
N VAL A 225 1.81 -16.79 6.94
CA VAL A 225 3.06 -17.02 6.22
C VAL A 225 3.16 -15.90 5.17
N GLY A 226 3.47 -14.71 5.65
CA GLY A 226 3.84 -13.60 4.79
C GLY A 226 5.18 -13.94 4.17
N GLU A 227 5.24 -13.96 2.85
CA GLU A 227 6.46 -13.83 2.08
C GLU A 227 7.09 -12.46 2.41
N THR A 228 7.60 -12.33 3.62
CA THR A 228 8.46 -11.21 3.98
C THR A 228 9.84 -11.63 3.54
N GLU A 229 10.27 -11.15 2.37
CA GLU A 229 11.68 -11.14 2.00
C GLU A 229 12.45 -10.62 3.20
N THR A 230 13.27 -11.51 3.72
CA THR A 230 14.13 -11.35 4.89
C THR A 230 14.99 -10.10 4.75
N THR A 231 14.56 -8.99 5.31
CA THR A 231 15.45 -7.86 5.58
C THR A 231 15.69 -7.85 7.09
N GLN A 232 16.93 -8.21 7.42
CA GLN A 232 17.47 -8.34 8.75
C GLN A 232 17.31 -7.05 9.56
N ASN A 233 16.29 -6.98 10.40
CA ASN A 233 16.22 -6.09 11.55
C ASN A 233 15.27 -6.71 12.58
N GLU A 234 15.76 -7.74 13.28
CA GLU A 234 14.99 -8.51 14.28
C GLU A 234 14.52 -7.68 15.49
N GLU A 235 15.16 -6.55 15.78
CA GLU A 235 14.78 -5.70 16.91
C GLU A 235 13.53 -4.82 16.67
N ASN A 236 13.20 -4.48 15.42
CA ASN A 236 12.01 -3.71 15.12
C ASN A 236 10.78 -4.59 14.84
N LEU A 237 10.98 -5.87 14.54
CA LEU A 237 9.89 -6.80 14.25
C LEU A 237 9.08 -7.16 15.49
N SER A 238 9.72 -7.26 16.66
CA SER A 238 9.06 -7.57 17.93
C SER A 238 8.11 -6.47 18.41
N ILE A 239 8.46 -5.21 18.19
CA ILE A 239 7.65 -4.06 18.61
C ILE A 239 6.42 -3.88 17.69
N LEU A 240 6.54 -4.22 16.41
CA LEU A 240 5.43 -4.15 15.44
C LEU A 240 4.48 -5.35 15.54
N GLN A 241 4.93 -6.49 16.08
CA GLN A 241 4.08 -7.66 16.31
C GLN A 241 3.21 -7.52 17.58
N GLU A 242 3.64 -6.79 18.60
CA GLU A 242 2.88 -6.61 19.84
C GLU A 242 1.62 -5.73 19.69
N GLN A 243 1.47 -4.99 18.61
CA GLN A 243 0.30 -4.12 18.37
C GLN A 243 -0.64 -4.61 17.27
N ARG A 244 -0.38 -5.76 16.63
CA ARG A 244 -1.31 -6.34 15.66
C ARG A 244 -2.42 -7.07 16.39
N TYR A 245 -3.65 -6.65 16.14
CA TYR A 245 -4.83 -7.40 16.58
C TYR A 245 -4.78 -8.82 15.99
N PRO A 246 -5.05 -9.86 16.81
CA PRO A 246 -4.98 -11.24 16.35
C PRO A 246 -5.93 -11.43 15.15
N ARG A 247 -5.50 -12.22 14.18
CA ARG A 247 -6.32 -12.58 13.04
C ARG A 247 -6.63 -14.07 13.12
N THR A 248 -7.92 -14.41 13.13
CA THR A 248 -8.37 -15.79 13.05
C THR A 248 -8.78 -16.17 11.62
N SER A 249 -9.04 -17.45 11.37
CA SER A 249 -9.47 -17.87 10.03
C SER A 249 -10.93 -17.56 9.77
N ALA A 250 -11.25 -17.24 8.50
CA ALA A 250 -12.65 -17.11 8.08
C ALA A 250 -13.43 -18.41 8.29
N GLU A 251 -12.77 -19.56 8.14
CA GLU A 251 -13.35 -20.87 8.40
C GLU A 251 -13.73 -21.06 9.89
N PHE A 252 -12.90 -20.54 10.80
CA PHE A 252 -13.21 -20.56 12.23
C PHE A 252 -14.41 -19.66 12.56
N VAL A 253 -14.52 -18.51 11.91
CA VAL A 253 -15.66 -17.59 12.02
C VAL A 253 -16.93 -18.26 11.50
N GLU A 254 -16.89 -18.86 10.31
CA GLU A 254 -18.01 -19.61 9.73
C GLU A 254 -18.42 -20.77 10.63
N GLY A 255 -17.45 -21.46 11.21
CA GLY A 255 -17.68 -22.51 12.18
C GLY A 255 -18.40 -22.04 13.45
N MET A 256 -18.02 -20.90 14.00
CA MET A 256 -18.70 -20.29 15.15
C MET A 256 -20.15 -19.94 14.81
N LEU A 257 -20.41 -19.38 13.64
CA LEU A 257 -21.76 -19.06 13.18
C LEU A 257 -22.58 -20.34 12.99
N SER A 258 -22.02 -21.36 12.33
CA SER A 258 -22.69 -22.65 12.15
C SER A 258 -23.01 -23.33 13.47
N LEU A 259 -22.07 -23.31 14.43
CA LEU A 259 -22.26 -23.88 15.74
C LEU A 259 -23.33 -23.13 16.56
N SER A 260 -23.44 -21.82 16.34
CA SER A 260 -24.45 -21.00 17.02
C SER A 260 -25.89 -21.40 16.70
N ASP A 261 -26.16 -21.98 15.53
CA ASP A 261 -27.47 -22.44 15.12
C ASP A 261 -27.95 -23.64 15.94
N TYR A 262 -27.03 -24.35 16.60
CA TYR A 262 -27.31 -25.53 17.42
C TYR A 262 -27.23 -25.26 18.94
N LEU A 263 -26.95 -24.01 19.31
CA LEU A 263 -26.87 -23.61 20.71
C LEU A 263 -28.22 -23.86 21.42
N PRO A 264 -28.23 -24.49 22.59
CA PRO A 264 -29.44 -24.57 23.45
C PRO A 264 -29.94 -23.16 23.80
N GLU A 265 -31.26 -23.04 24.07
CA GLU A 265 -31.82 -21.78 24.56
C GLU A 265 -31.08 -21.30 25.82
N GLU A 266 -30.73 -20.03 25.88
CA GLU A 266 -29.96 -19.38 26.95
C GLU A 266 -28.46 -19.77 27.05
N ALA A 267 -27.95 -20.70 26.23
CA ALA A 267 -26.54 -21.04 26.23
C ALA A 267 -25.71 -19.95 25.47
N VAL A 268 -24.49 -19.74 25.93
CA VAL A 268 -23.52 -18.85 25.29
C VAL A 268 -22.42 -19.71 24.73
N LEU A 269 -22.00 -19.41 23.51
CA LEU A 269 -20.84 -20.05 22.87
C LEU A 269 -19.58 -19.73 23.68
N GLN A 270 -18.81 -20.74 24.01
CA GLN A 270 -17.58 -20.62 24.79
C GLN A 270 -16.39 -21.07 23.97
N TYR A 271 -15.26 -20.48 24.24
CA TYR A 271 -13.99 -20.90 23.67
C TYR A 271 -12.95 -21.14 24.75
N ASP A 272 -12.30 -22.28 24.68
CA ASP A 272 -11.18 -22.64 25.54
C ASP A 272 -9.96 -22.98 24.65
N PRO A 273 -8.75 -22.42 24.91
CA PRO A 273 -7.56 -22.69 24.09
C PRO A 273 -7.17 -24.17 24.02
N GLN A 274 -7.54 -24.97 25.04
CA GLN A 274 -7.22 -26.39 25.09
C GLN A 274 -8.28 -27.25 24.40
N PHE A 275 -9.56 -26.87 24.51
CA PHE A 275 -10.67 -27.71 24.09
C PHE A 275 -11.42 -27.15 22.85
N GLY A 276 -11.14 -25.92 22.44
CA GLY A 276 -11.77 -25.25 21.30
C GLY A 276 -13.13 -24.65 21.64
N LEU A 277 -14.07 -24.68 20.69
CA LEU A 277 -15.41 -24.11 20.79
C LEU A 277 -16.37 -25.10 21.46
N GLY A 278 -17.26 -24.57 22.27
CA GLY A 278 -18.25 -25.35 22.98
C GLY A 278 -19.31 -24.52 23.69
N TRP A 279 -20.08 -25.13 24.57
CA TRP A 279 -21.04 -24.45 25.44
C TRP A 279 -21.29 -25.23 26.71
N GLN A 280 -21.93 -24.60 27.68
CA GLN A 280 -22.47 -25.29 28.83
C GLN A 280 -23.85 -25.84 28.49
N ASP A 281 -23.98 -27.18 28.49
CA ASP A 281 -25.28 -27.85 28.28
C ASP A 281 -26.22 -27.58 29.45
N PRO A 282 -27.54 -27.42 29.22
CA PRO A 282 -28.54 -27.26 30.28
C PRO A 282 -28.54 -28.37 31.30
N ARG A 283 -27.98 -29.55 31.00
CA ARG A 283 -27.83 -30.68 31.90
C ARG A 283 -26.70 -30.52 32.91
N GLY A 284 -25.85 -29.52 32.74
CA GLY A 284 -24.83 -29.10 33.69
C GLY A 284 -23.39 -29.40 33.34
N TRP A 285 -23.11 -30.10 32.22
CA TRP A 285 -21.75 -30.35 31.77
C TRP A 285 -21.29 -29.34 30.70
N LEU A 286 -19.99 -29.19 30.54
CA LEU A 286 -19.37 -28.48 29.45
C LEU A 286 -19.19 -29.42 28.25
N VAL A 287 -19.54 -29.01 27.05
CA VAL A 287 -19.27 -29.75 25.82
C VAL A 287 -18.39 -28.90 24.88
N TYR A 288 -17.35 -29.53 24.35
CA TYR A 288 -16.42 -28.91 23.43
C TYR A 288 -16.27 -29.70 22.13
N PHE A 289 -16.25 -29.02 21.00
CA PHE A 289 -16.20 -29.58 19.65
C PHE A 289 -14.82 -29.41 18.98
N GLY A 290 -13.87 -28.78 19.68
CA GLY A 290 -12.55 -28.44 19.12
C GLY A 290 -12.52 -27.11 18.40
N SER A 291 -11.35 -26.77 17.87
CA SER A 291 -11.15 -25.59 17.03
C SER A 291 -11.34 -25.87 15.54
N ASP A 292 -11.25 -27.14 15.14
CA ASP A 292 -11.61 -27.60 13.80
C ASP A 292 -13.09 -27.98 13.75
N ILE A 293 -13.87 -27.17 13.04
CA ILE A 293 -15.34 -27.29 12.96
C ILE A 293 -15.80 -27.79 11.60
N SER A 294 -14.87 -28.26 10.77
CA SER A 294 -15.16 -28.75 9.42
C SER A 294 -16.18 -29.90 9.36
N GLU A 295 -16.28 -30.68 10.42
CA GLU A 295 -17.20 -31.86 10.52
C GLU A 295 -18.22 -31.68 11.63
N ILE A 296 -18.67 -30.46 11.87
CA ILE A 296 -19.53 -30.13 13.02
C ILE A 296 -20.84 -30.94 13.05
N GLU A 297 -21.46 -31.17 11.92
CA GLU A 297 -22.70 -31.96 11.84
C GLU A 297 -22.51 -33.39 12.36
N MET A 298 -21.37 -34.01 12.03
CA MET A 298 -21.06 -35.36 12.53
C MET A 298 -20.73 -35.35 14.00
N LYS A 299 -20.02 -34.37 14.51
CA LYS A 299 -19.74 -34.19 15.93
C LYS A 299 -20.99 -33.96 16.73
N LEU A 300 -21.96 -33.22 16.22
CA LEU A 300 -23.27 -33.02 16.83
C LEU A 300 -24.09 -34.32 16.88
N ALA A 301 -24.09 -35.08 15.78
CA ALA A 301 -24.75 -36.39 15.77
C ALA A 301 -24.12 -37.39 16.77
N GLU A 302 -22.77 -37.36 16.88
CA GLU A 302 -22.05 -38.15 17.88
C GLU A 302 -22.40 -37.70 19.32
N TYR A 303 -22.52 -36.38 19.51
CA TYR A 303 -22.95 -35.81 20.81
C TYR A 303 -24.32 -36.32 21.25
N GLU A 304 -25.29 -36.35 20.35
CA GLU A 304 -26.65 -36.90 20.69
C GLU A 304 -26.60 -38.36 21.13
N VAL A 305 -25.77 -39.18 20.51
CA VAL A 305 -25.57 -40.57 20.91
C VAL A 305 -24.93 -40.67 22.29
N ILE A 306 -23.92 -39.83 22.56
CA ILE A 306 -23.25 -39.78 23.85
C ILE A 306 -24.21 -39.34 24.94
N ILE A 307 -25.03 -38.31 24.73
CA ILE A 307 -26.04 -37.85 25.67
C ILE A 307 -26.96 -39.02 26.06
N THR A 308 -27.50 -39.74 25.07
CA THR A 308 -28.40 -40.86 25.29
C THR A 308 -27.74 -41.94 26.15
N THR A 309 -26.49 -42.28 25.83
CA THR A 309 -25.72 -43.29 26.59
C THR A 309 -25.43 -42.85 28.02
N LEU A 310 -25.06 -41.60 28.24
CA LEU A 310 -24.80 -41.08 29.58
C LEU A 310 -26.06 -41.03 30.43
N GLN A 311 -27.22 -40.68 29.85
CA GLN A 311 -28.51 -40.70 30.54
C GLN A 311 -28.94 -42.09 30.92
N GLU A 312 -28.78 -43.10 30.03
CA GLU A 312 -29.09 -44.51 30.35
C GLU A 312 -28.23 -45.04 31.48
N GLN A 313 -26.99 -44.60 31.57
CA GLN A 313 -26.05 -45.02 32.61
C GLN A 313 -26.15 -44.18 33.90
N ASN A 314 -27.00 -43.15 33.93
CA ASN A 314 -27.10 -42.16 35.02
C ASN A 314 -25.72 -41.51 35.34
N LEU A 315 -24.90 -41.29 34.34
CA LEU A 315 -23.60 -40.58 34.46
C LEU A 315 -23.79 -39.10 34.20
N ASN A 316 -23.13 -38.29 35.03
CA ASN A 316 -23.19 -36.85 34.93
C ASN A 316 -21.73 -36.31 34.87
N PRO A 317 -21.09 -36.28 33.69
CA PRO A 317 -19.74 -35.78 33.55
C PRO A 317 -19.68 -34.28 33.78
N ALA A 318 -18.51 -33.77 34.13
CA ALA A 318 -18.26 -32.34 34.18
C ALA A 318 -17.93 -31.78 32.79
N LEU A 319 -17.27 -32.56 31.94
CA LEU A 319 -16.84 -32.16 30.61
C LEU A 319 -16.96 -33.32 29.61
N ILE A 320 -17.40 -32.99 28.39
CA ILE A 320 -17.43 -33.90 27.23
C ILE A 320 -16.61 -33.19 26.11
N SER A 321 -15.66 -33.90 25.52
CA SER A 321 -14.90 -33.43 24.39
C SER A 321 -15.16 -34.27 23.16
N LEU A 322 -15.56 -33.58 22.08
CA LEU A 322 -15.74 -34.10 20.73
C LEU A 322 -14.74 -33.46 19.75
N GLU A 323 -13.59 -33.05 20.25
CA GLU A 323 -12.54 -32.48 19.42
C GLU A 323 -12.19 -33.41 18.26
N PHE A 324 -12.02 -34.69 18.56
CA PHE A 324 -11.67 -35.70 17.56
C PHE A 324 -12.88 -36.61 17.29
N LEU A 325 -13.35 -36.60 16.04
CA LEU A 325 -14.39 -37.48 15.57
C LEU A 325 -13.96 -38.96 15.80
N HIS A 326 -14.84 -39.78 16.27
CA HIS A 326 -14.59 -41.21 16.64
C HIS A 326 -13.69 -41.47 17.85
N SER A 327 -13.26 -40.40 18.55
CA SER A 327 -12.48 -40.54 19.78
C SER A 327 -12.98 -39.57 20.87
N PRO A 328 -14.28 -39.45 21.09
CA PRO A 328 -14.81 -38.60 22.15
C PRO A 328 -14.40 -39.10 23.53
N PHE A 329 -14.24 -38.19 24.46
CA PHE A 329 -13.99 -38.53 25.84
C PHE A 329 -14.81 -37.65 26.78
N TYR A 330 -15.02 -38.14 27.99
CA TYR A 330 -15.64 -37.35 29.04
C TYR A 330 -14.81 -37.42 30.33
N ARG A 331 -14.94 -36.40 31.16
CA ARG A 331 -14.34 -36.33 32.49
C ARG A 331 -15.44 -36.13 33.54
N MET A 332 -15.29 -36.83 34.66
CA MET A 332 -16.24 -36.72 35.79
C MET A 332 -15.89 -35.56 36.71
N GLU A 333 -14.64 -35.08 36.65
CA GLU A 333 -14.15 -33.94 37.43
C GLU A 333 -13.77 -32.81 36.44
N PRO A 334 -14.00 -31.53 36.81
CA PRO A 334 -13.73 -30.38 35.99
C PRO A 334 -12.25 -30.15 35.68
#